data_7a0bd2051fc774a156b65a22f8c97e23
#
_entry.id   7a0bd2051fc774a156b65a22f8c97e23
#
_cell.length_a   1.000
_cell.length_b   1.000
_cell.length_c   1.000
_cell.angle_alpha   90.00
_cell.angle_beta   90.00
_cell.angle_gamma   90.00
#
_symmetry.space_group_name_H-M   'P 1'
#
loop_
_entity.id
_entity.type
_entity.pdbx_description
1 polymer ?
#
loop_
_entity_poly.entity_id
_entity_poly.type
_entity_poly.pdbx_seq_one_letter_code
_entity_poly.pdbx_strand_id
1 'polypeptide(L)'
;MLESIDRIQKNVADLDWEHIRENEIFYYGLVKNIEIIGEAAYHLTKEFREANVEIPWNLIIRMRHVLVHDYYQIDEKEVQYVIEDNLLPLRNQIVSCISNTDWETWEKQEIAPTESAVHKNMVQSARRMLTKVYSAKEISEITGLSLEEISML
;
A
#
# COMPACT_ATOMS: atom_id res chain seq x y z
N MET A 1 10.01 1.19 -0.38
CA MET A 1 10.07 1.82 0.95
C MET A 1 11.51 2.10 1.39
N LEU A 2 12.38 1.10 1.57
CA LEU A 2 13.75 1.30 2.07
C LEU A 2 14.55 2.33 1.27
N GLU A 3 14.54 2.26 -0.05
CA GLU A 3 15.24 3.23 -0.90
C GLU A 3 14.79 4.68 -0.65
N SER A 4 13.49 4.91 -0.40
CA SER A 4 12.99 6.26 -0.12
C SER A 4 13.43 6.73 1.26
N ILE A 5 13.42 5.84 2.28
CA ILE A 5 13.93 6.15 3.61
C ILE A 5 15.42 6.48 3.54
N ASP A 6 16.23 5.64 2.90
CA ASP A 6 17.67 5.83 2.77
C ASP A 6 18.00 7.12 2.00
N ARG A 7 17.19 7.46 0.98
CA ARG A 7 17.33 8.70 0.22
C ARG A 7 17.05 9.92 1.09
N ILE A 8 15.99 9.91 1.90
CA ILE A 8 15.70 11.00 2.84
C ILE A 8 16.87 11.15 3.81
N GLN A 9 17.22 10.07 4.53
CA GLN A 9 18.26 10.10 5.57
C GLN A 9 19.60 10.61 5.03
N LYS A 10 20.01 10.12 3.85
CA LYS A 10 21.26 10.57 3.20
C LYS A 10 21.26 12.06 2.88
N ASN A 11 20.13 12.62 2.48
CA ASN A 11 20.07 14.01 2.03
C ASN A 11 19.84 15.01 3.17
N VAL A 12 19.31 14.56 4.33
CA VAL A 12 19.11 15.45 5.49
C VAL A 12 20.23 15.36 6.52
N ALA A 13 21.16 14.41 6.42
CA ALA A 13 22.14 14.08 7.45
C ALA A 13 22.98 15.28 7.94
N ASP A 14 23.34 16.19 7.04
CA ASP A 14 24.20 17.34 7.30
C ASP A 14 23.45 18.68 7.22
N LEU A 15 22.11 18.65 7.17
CA LEU A 15 21.27 19.84 7.02
C LEU A 15 20.46 20.07 8.29
N ASP A 16 20.40 21.33 8.74
CA ASP A 16 19.39 21.71 9.71
C ASP A 16 18.01 21.93 9.06
N TRP A 17 16.97 21.89 9.88
CA TRP A 17 15.61 22.00 9.39
C TRP A 17 15.28 23.35 8.74
N GLU A 18 15.93 24.43 9.17
CA GLU A 18 15.72 25.76 8.60
C GLU A 18 16.17 25.82 7.14
N HIS A 19 17.34 25.28 6.82
CA HIS A 19 17.82 25.16 5.43
C HIS A 19 16.93 24.25 4.58
N ILE A 20 16.43 23.16 5.15
CA ILE A 20 15.52 22.26 4.45
C ILE A 20 14.25 23.01 4.05
N ARG A 21 13.65 23.74 4.98
CA ARG A 21 12.40 24.49 4.79
C ARG A 21 12.54 25.64 3.80
N GLU A 22 13.66 26.37 3.83
CA GLU A 22 13.92 27.48 2.90
C GLU A 22 14.06 27.04 1.44
N ASN A 23 14.43 25.78 1.20
CA ASN A 23 14.49 25.20 -0.13
C ASN A 23 13.20 24.41 -0.43
N GLU A 24 12.18 25.08 -0.92
CA GLU A 24 10.87 24.47 -1.22
C GLU A 24 10.97 23.23 -2.11
N ILE A 25 11.79 23.25 -3.16
CA ILE A 25 11.94 22.10 -4.07
C ILE A 25 12.51 20.90 -3.31
N PHE A 26 13.47 21.13 -2.44
CA PHE A 26 14.06 20.10 -1.61
C PHE A 26 13.06 19.58 -0.59
N TYR A 27 12.36 20.47 0.12
CA TYR A 27 11.31 20.11 1.09
C TYR A 27 10.21 19.24 0.44
N TYR A 28 9.66 19.66 -0.70
CA TYR A 28 8.66 18.86 -1.41
C TYR A 28 9.23 17.54 -1.96
N GLY A 29 10.53 17.50 -2.27
CA GLY A 29 11.24 16.26 -2.60
C GLY A 29 11.24 15.26 -1.44
N LEU A 30 11.42 15.73 -0.19
CA LEU A 30 11.31 14.90 1.01
C LEU A 30 9.88 14.43 1.24
N VAL A 31 8.89 15.32 1.16
CA VAL A 31 7.45 15.02 1.24
C VAL A 31 7.08 13.94 0.22
N LYS A 32 7.55 14.06 -1.02
CA LYS A 32 7.31 13.05 -2.06
C LYS A 32 7.89 11.68 -1.74
N ASN A 33 9.07 11.62 -1.10
CA ASN A 33 9.63 10.34 -0.67
C ASN A 33 8.81 9.72 0.48
N ILE A 34 8.26 10.52 1.40
CA ILE A 34 7.33 10.03 2.45
C ILE A 34 6.04 9.49 1.80
N GLU A 35 5.49 10.20 0.82
CA GLU A 35 4.34 9.73 0.03
C GLU A 35 4.61 8.37 -0.61
N ILE A 36 5.78 8.18 -1.25
CA ILE A 36 6.18 6.91 -1.87
C ILE A 36 6.28 5.78 -0.82
N ILE A 37 6.74 6.07 0.38
CA ILE A 37 6.77 5.09 1.49
C ILE A 37 5.34 4.65 1.83
N GLY A 38 4.41 5.59 1.95
CA GLY A 38 3.01 5.32 2.23
C GLY A 38 2.30 4.57 1.12
N GLU A 39 2.59 4.91 -0.15
CA GLU A 39 2.07 4.22 -1.32
C GLU A 39 2.51 2.75 -1.36
N ALA A 40 3.80 2.51 -1.12
CA ALA A 40 4.32 1.15 -1.06
C ALA A 40 3.68 0.33 0.08
N ALA A 41 3.41 0.95 1.24
CA ALA A 41 2.69 0.31 2.33
C ALA A 41 1.23 -0.01 1.98
N TYR A 42 0.56 0.88 1.24
CA TYR A 42 -0.81 0.69 0.78
C TYR A 42 -0.96 -0.51 -0.17
N HIS A 43 0.04 -0.74 -1.02
CA HIS A 43 0.06 -1.86 -1.97
C HIS A 43 0.44 -3.22 -1.37
N LEU A 44 0.86 -3.27 -0.10
CA LEU A 44 1.04 -4.55 0.59
C LEU A 44 -0.30 -5.24 0.82
N THR A 45 -0.33 -6.57 0.70
CA THR A 45 -1.55 -7.34 0.97
C THR A 45 -1.99 -7.18 2.44
N LYS A 46 -3.28 -7.38 2.68
CA LYS A 46 -3.83 -7.30 4.03
C LYS A 46 -3.20 -8.35 4.94
N GLU A 47 -3.04 -9.57 4.40
CA GLU A 47 -2.47 -10.72 5.08
C GLU A 47 -1.01 -10.42 5.51
N PHE A 48 -0.22 -9.81 4.64
CA PHE A 48 1.16 -9.43 4.97
C PHE A 48 1.20 -8.39 6.10
N ARG A 49 0.33 -7.39 6.05
CA ARG A 49 0.26 -6.38 7.11
C ARG A 49 -0.21 -6.95 8.45
N GLU A 50 -1.16 -7.89 8.42
CA GLU A 50 -1.66 -8.58 9.62
C GLU A 50 -0.62 -9.54 10.23
N ALA A 51 0.26 -10.11 9.41
CA ALA A 51 1.37 -10.94 9.87
C ALA A 51 2.53 -10.12 10.47
N ASN A 52 2.61 -8.81 10.21
CA ASN A 52 3.68 -7.92 10.65
C ASN A 52 3.10 -6.70 11.37
N VAL A 53 2.33 -6.94 12.42
CA VAL A 53 1.57 -5.91 13.17
C VAL A 53 2.45 -4.94 13.97
N GLU A 54 3.72 -5.27 14.18
CA GLU A 54 4.71 -4.40 14.83
C GLU A 54 5.06 -3.17 13.98
N ILE A 55 4.83 -3.22 12.67
CA ILE A 55 4.97 -2.06 11.78
C ILE A 55 3.64 -1.31 11.74
N PRO A 56 3.64 0.01 11.98
CA PRO A 56 2.41 0.80 12.08
C PRO A 56 1.81 1.13 10.70
N TRP A 57 1.45 0.09 9.93
CA TRP A 57 0.98 0.20 8.54
C TRP A 57 -0.14 1.22 8.34
N ASN A 58 -1.11 1.23 9.25
CA ASN A 58 -2.25 2.15 9.15
C ASN A 58 -1.83 3.61 9.29
N LEU A 59 -0.84 3.89 10.16
CA LEU A 59 -0.31 5.24 10.34
C LEU A 59 0.45 5.70 9.07
N ILE A 60 1.27 4.81 8.50
CA ILE A 60 2.05 5.07 7.28
C ILE A 60 1.11 5.35 6.09
N ILE A 61 0.07 4.53 5.92
CA ILE A 61 -0.92 4.69 4.86
C ILE A 61 -1.74 5.97 5.05
N ARG A 62 -2.12 6.28 6.31
CA ARG A 62 -2.85 7.50 6.63
C ARG A 62 -2.03 8.76 6.35
N MET A 63 -0.73 8.75 6.70
CA MET A 63 0.17 9.86 6.36
C MET A 63 0.19 10.12 4.85
N ARG A 64 0.33 9.08 4.03
CA ARG A 64 0.23 9.20 2.56
C ARG A 64 -1.08 9.84 2.12
N HIS A 65 -2.20 9.44 2.73
CA HIS A 65 -3.50 9.99 2.37
C HIS A 65 -3.54 11.52 2.61
N VAL A 66 -3.05 11.97 3.74
CA VAL A 66 -2.96 13.42 4.06
C VAL A 66 -2.06 14.15 3.06
N LEU A 67 -0.87 13.61 2.78
CA LEU A 67 0.09 14.24 1.86
C LEU A 67 -0.44 14.38 0.42
N VAL A 68 -1.31 13.46 -0.03
CA VAL A 68 -1.85 13.47 -1.40
C VAL A 68 -3.10 14.35 -1.52
N HIS A 69 -3.99 14.30 -0.53
CA HIS A 69 -5.32 14.92 -0.65
C HIS A 69 -5.45 16.24 0.09
N ASP A 70 -4.67 16.43 1.15
CA ASP A 70 -4.72 17.59 2.02
C ASP A 70 -3.39 18.38 2.01
N TYR A 71 -2.69 18.38 0.88
CA TYR A 71 -1.34 18.97 0.73
C TYR A 71 -1.24 20.44 1.17
N TYR A 72 -2.35 21.18 1.15
CA TYR A 72 -2.45 22.57 1.62
C TYR A 72 -2.49 22.70 3.16
N GLN A 73 -2.62 21.58 3.88
CA GLN A 73 -2.63 21.51 5.35
C GLN A 73 -1.44 20.72 5.90
N ILE A 74 -0.41 20.48 5.09
CA ILE A 74 0.77 19.74 5.57
C ILE A 74 1.43 20.58 6.68
N ASP A 75 1.45 20.03 7.89
CA ASP A 75 2.19 20.62 9.00
C ASP A 75 3.68 20.26 8.86
N GLU A 76 4.51 21.29 8.65
CA GLU A 76 5.97 21.13 8.52
C GLU A 76 6.59 20.43 9.75
N LYS A 77 6.02 20.66 10.94
CA LYS A 77 6.51 20.01 12.17
C LYS A 77 6.22 18.51 12.18
N GLU A 78 5.09 18.09 11.64
CA GLU A 78 4.77 16.68 11.49
C GLU A 78 5.72 16.02 10.49
N VAL A 79 6.04 16.68 9.38
CA VAL A 79 7.03 16.18 8.40
C VAL A 79 8.41 16.07 9.04
N GLN A 80 8.84 17.10 9.79
CA GLN A 80 10.09 17.08 10.53
C GLN A 80 10.14 15.91 11.52
N TYR A 81 9.10 15.75 12.35
CA TYR A 81 8.98 14.66 13.32
C TYR A 81 9.04 13.28 12.66
N VAL A 82 8.38 13.12 11.52
CA VAL A 82 8.47 11.86 10.75
C VAL A 82 9.89 11.58 10.31
N ILE A 83 10.59 12.58 9.78
CA ILE A 83 11.96 12.43 9.26
C ILE A 83 12.97 12.15 10.38
N GLU A 84 12.90 12.91 11.46
CA GLU A 84 13.88 12.84 12.55
C GLU A 84 13.66 11.64 13.48
N ASP A 85 12.40 11.35 13.83
CA ASP A 85 12.09 10.40 14.91
C ASP A 85 11.53 9.06 14.40
N ASN A 86 10.85 9.03 13.25
CA ASN A 86 10.09 7.85 12.83
C ASN A 86 10.74 7.04 11.70
N LEU A 87 11.49 7.67 10.79
CA LEU A 87 12.01 6.95 9.61
C LEU A 87 13.07 5.91 9.97
N LEU A 88 13.97 6.20 10.90
CA LEU A 88 15.01 5.24 11.28
C LEU A 88 14.45 4.00 12.01
N PRO A 89 13.55 4.14 13.00
CA PRO A 89 12.84 3.01 13.58
C PRO A 89 12.07 2.19 12.53
N LEU A 90 11.33 2.86 11.64
CA LEU A 90 10.59 2.19 10.57
C LEU A 90 11.51 1.41 9.64
N ARG A 91 12.64 2.00 9.25
CA ARG A 91 13.67 1.31 8.44
C ARG A 91 14.10 0.00 9.08
N ASN A 92 14.43 0.04 10.37
CA ASN A 92 14.90 -1.13 11.11
C ASN A 92 13.81 -2.21 11.20
N GLN A 93 12.56 -1.83 11.43
CA GLN A 93 11.42 -2.74 11.44
C GLN A 93 11.23 -3.40 10.06
N ILE A 94 11.30 -2.63 8.96
CA ILE A 94 11.17 -3.18 7.61
C ILE A 94 12.32 -4.14 7.29
N VAL A 95 13.57 -3.80 7.63
CA VAL A 95 14.72 -4.68 7.41
C VAL A 95 14.55 -5.98 8.19
N SER A 96 14.13 -5.91 9.44
CA SER A 96 13.84 -7.09 10.27
C SER A 96 12.71 -7.94 9.67
N CYS A 97 11.63 -7.30 9.24
CA CYS A 97 10.51 -7.96 8.58
C CYS A 97 10.97 -8.71 7.32
N ILE A 98 11.73 -8.05 6.43
CA ILE A 98 12.25 -8.68 5.21
C ILE A 98 13.15 -9.88 5.52
N SER A 99 14.00 -9.76 6.54
CA SER A 99 14.94 -10.81 6.91
C SER A 99 14.28 -12.03 7.57
N ASN A 100 13.15 -11.80 8.24
CA ASN A 100 12.42 -12.85 8.97
C ASN A 100 11.27 -13.49 8.17
N THR A 101 10.91 -12.90 7.01
CA THR A 101 9.83 -13.42 6.17
C THR A 101 10.33 -14.61 5.34
N ASP A 102 9.62 -15.72 5.41
CA ASP A 102 9.78 -16.84 4.49
C ASP A 102 9.10 -16.53 3.15
N TRP A 103 9.86 -15.92 2.26
CA TRP A 103 9.38 -15.47 0.93
C TRP A 103 8.89 -16.62 0.07
N GLU A 104 9.48 -17.82 0.17
CA GLU A 104 9.05 -18.97 -0.60
C GLU A 104 7.63 -19.40 -0.23
N THR A 105 7.29 -19.35 1.05
CA THR A 105 5.92 -19.62 1.51
C THR A 105 4.95 -18.49 1.11
N TRP A 106 5.37 -17.23 1.21
CA TRP A 106 4.54 -16.09 0.81
C TRP A 106 4.24 -16.09 -0.69
N GLU A 107 5.23 -16.32 -1.55
CA GLU A 107 5.04 -16.40 -3.00
C GLU A 107 4.05 -17.52 -3.38
N LYS A 108 4.12 -18.67 -2.71
CA LYS A 108 3.18 -19.78 -2.95
C LYS A 108 1.74 -19.42 -2.54
N GLN A 109 1.56 -18.60 -1.50
CA GLN A 109 0.24 -18.15 -1.05
C GLN A 109 -0.36 -17.10 -1.98
N GLU A 110 0.44 -16.19 -2.54
CA GLU A 110 -0.03 -15.18 -3.51
C GLU A 110 -0.34 -15.78 -4.90
N ILE A 111 0.41 -16.79 -5.31
CA ILE A 111 0.22 -17.44 -6.63
C ILE A 111 -0.99 -18.38 -6.63
N ALA A 112 -1.40 -18.88 -5.47
CA ALA A 112 -2.63 -19.66 -5.33
C ALA A 112 -3.77 -18.75 -4.82
N PRO A 113 -4.56 -18.11 -5.71
CA PRO A 113 -5.76 -17.43 -5.26
C PRO A 113 -6.64 -18.45 -4.56
N THR A 114 -7.00 -18.18 -3.30
CA THR A 114 -7.92 -19.07 -2.58
C THR A 114 -9.15 -19.29 -3.44
N GLU A 115 -9.69 -20.51 -3.47
CA GLU A 115 -10.94 -20.83 -4.21
C GLU A 115 -12.04 -19.78 -3.94
N SER A 116 -12.09 -19.29 -2.69
CA SER A 116 -12.98 -18.20 -2.26
C SER A 116 -12.71 -16.86 -2.98
N ALA A 117 -11.46 -16.48 -3.22
CA ALA A 117 -11.12 -15.23 -3.92
C ALA A 117 -11.42 -15.33 -5.42
N VAL A 118 -11.13 -16.48 -6.02
CA VAL A 118 -11.48 -16.77 -7.43
C VAL A 118 -12.99 -16.72 -7.61
N HIS A 119 -13.74 -17.41 -6.75
CA HIS A 119 -15.20 -17.43 -6.79
C HIS A 119 -15.79 -16.01 -6.61
N LYS A 120 -15.28 -15.22 -5.66
CA LYS A 120 -15.72 -13.85 -5.44
C LYS A 120 -15.49 -12.96 -6.67
N ASN A 121 -14.36 -13.11 -7.36
CA ASN A 121 -14.08 -12.40 -8.61
C ASN A 121 -15.00 -12.83 -9.75
N MET A 122 -15.32 -14.13 -9.85
CA MET A 122 -16.29 -14.68 -10.81
C MET A 122 -17.68 -14.08 -10.57
N VAL A 123 -18.17 -14.08 -9.33
CA VAL A 123 -19.44 -13.49 -8.91
C VAL A 123 -19.49 -11.98 -9.25
N GLN A 124 -18.44 -11.23 -8.96
CA GLN A 124 -18.38 -9.81 -9.28
C GLN A 124 -18.41 -9.55 -10.80
N SER A 125 -17.72 -10.39 -11.57
CA SER A 125 -17.72 -10.31 -13.03
C SER A 125 -19.10 -10.65 -13.60
N ALA A 126 -19.74 -11.71 -13.10
CA ALA A 126 -21.09 -12.09 -13.48
C ALA A 126 -22.12 -10.98 -13.22
N ARG A 127 -22.07 -10.33 -12.04
CA ARG A 127 -22.92 -9.17 -11.72
C ARG A 127 -22.77 -8.03 -12.72
N ARG A 128 -21.53 -7.71 -13.13
CA ARG A 128 -21.25 -6.67 -14.14
C ARG A 128 -21.78 -7.06 -15.53
N MET A 129 -21.80 -8.35 -15.85
CA MET A 129 -22.32 -8.87 -17.14
C MET A 129 -23.86 -8.88 -17.16
N LEU A 130 -24.51 -9.18 -16.03
CA LEU A 130 -25.97 -9.10 -15.89
C LEU A 130 -26.52 -7.68 -16.10
N THR A 131 -25.72 -6.64 -15.80
CA THR A 131 -26.09 -5.24 -16.09
C THR A 131 -25.95 -4.86 -17.57
N LYS A 132 -25.42 -5.75 -18.41
CA LYS A 132 -25.23 -5.61 -19.85
C LYS A 132 -26.11 -6.65 -20.59
N VAL A 133 -25.98 -6.73 -21.92
CA VAL A 133 -26.80 -7.57 -22.78
C VAL A 133 -26.27 -9.01 -22.91
N TYR A 134 -25.81 -9.62 -21.81
CA TYR A 134 -25.34 -11.01 -21.80
C TYR A 134 -26.42 -11.93 -21.24
N SER A 135 -26.64 -13.10 -21.90
CA SER A 135 -27.51 -14.14 -21.37
C SER A 135 -26.85 -14.89 -20.20
N ALA A 136 -27.66 -15.49 -19.33
CA ALA A 136 -27.14 -16.31 -18.22
C ALA A 136 -26.22 -17.45 -18.70
N LYS A 137 -26.46 -18.00 -19.89
CA LYS A 137 -25.64 -19.05 -20.48
C LYS A 137 -24.23 -18.51 -20.86
N GLU A 138 -24.17 -17.36 -21.51
CA GLU A 138 -22.90 -16.73 -21.87
C GLU A 138 -22.10 -16.33 -20.60
N ILE A 139 -22.78 -15.83 -19.57
CA ILE A 139 -22.15 -15.50 -18.28
C ILE A 139 -21.57 -16.76 -17.63
N SER A 140 -22.29 -17.88 -17.66
CA SER A 140 -21.84 -19.19 -17.16
C SER A 140 -20.59 -19.67 -17.90
N GLU A 141 -20.58 -19.59 -19.22
CA GLU A 141 -19.45 -20.00 -20.06
C GLU A 141 -18.19 -19.14 -19.81
N ILE A 142 -18.37 -17.85 -19.58
CA ILE A 142 -17.25 -16.90 -19.36
C ILE A 142 -16.72 -16.94 -17.92
N THR A 143 -17.61 -17.06 -16.94
CA THR A 143 -17.22 -16.95 -15.51
C THR A 143 -16.97 -18.30 -14.84
N GLY A 144 -17.50 -19.40 -15.43
CA GLY A 144 -17.46 -20.73 -14.84
C GLY A 144 -18.48 -20.95 -13.71
N LEU A 145 -19.34 -19.96 -13.40
CA LEU A 145 -20.41 -20.09 -12.42
C LEU A 145 -21.55 -20.94 -13.00
N SER A 146 -22.23 -21.72 -12.15
CA SER A 146 -23.45 -22.45 -12.53
C SER A 146 -24.59 -21.49 -12.82
N LEU A 147 -25.58 -21.95 -13.61
CA LEU A 147 -26.79 -21.18 -13.90
C LEU A 147 -27.60 -20.85 -12.64
N GLU A 148 -27.54 -21.72 -11.62
CA GLU A 148 -28.21 -21.52 -10.34
C GLU A 148 -27.55 -20.35 -9.58
N GLU A 149 -26.22 -20.33 -9.50
CA GLU A 149 -25.49 -19.22 -8.87
C GLU A 149 -25.75 -17.88 -9.56
N ILE A 150 -25.79 -17.87 -10.89
CA ILE A 150 -26.09 -16.67 -11.68
C ILE A 150 -27.52 -16.19 -11.44
N SER A 151 -28.48 -17.11 -11.26
CA SER A 151 -29.90 -16.77 -11.00
C SER A 151 -30.11 -16.11 -9.62
N MET A 152 -29.17 -16.26 -8.69
CA MET A 152 -29.22 -15.68 -7.35
C MET A 152 -28.47 -14.31 -7.24
N LEU A 153 -27.85 -13.84 -8.31
CA LEU A 153 -27.09 -12.58 -8.33
C LEU A 153 -27.94 -11.36 -8.59
#